data_3c3961ca5006a680412c5f3e068af918
#
_entry.id   3c3961ca5006a680412c5f3e068af918
#
_cell.length_a   1.000
_cell.length_b   1.000
_cell.length_c   1.000
_cell.angle_alpha   90.00
_cell.angle_beta   90.00
_cell.angle_gamma   90.00
#
_symmetry.space_group_name_H-M   'P 1'
#
loop_
_entity.id
_entity.type
_entity.pdbx_description
1 polymer ?
#
loop_
_entity_poly.entity_id
_entity_poly.type
_entity_poly.pdbx_seq_one_letter_code
_entity_poly.pdbx_strand_id
1 'polypeptide(L)'
;YDVDAGLQSGCEYYYYNFRRRSIKMVRKANIVQKQELGGGKGCAEVHEIVPEKDLCGHGKLYAKVVLKPNSSVGWHRHVGETEPYYILEGEGIFVDDDGSRTKVGPGDVCTILPGQCHAIENSSSCKDLAFMALIHKD
;
A
#
# COMPACT_ATOMS: atom_id res chain seq x y z
N TYR A 1 -22.24 34.74 6.71
CA TYR A 1 -21.36 34.51 7.86
C TYR A 1 -19.95 34.37 7.34
N ASP A 2 -19.17 35.44 7.57
CA ASP A 2 -17.71 35.43 7.32
C ASP A 2 -17.06 34.46 8.28
N VAL A 3 -16.32 33.51 7.76
CA VAL A 3 -15.35 32.76 8.54
C VAL A 3 -13.96 33.08 8.04
N ASP A 4 -13.24 33.59 8.97
CA ASP A 4 -12.00 34.31 8.97
C ASP A 4 -10.83 33.62 8.25
N ALA A 5 -10.01 34.46 7.66
CA ALA A 5 -8.78 34.10 6.99
C ALA A 5 -7.70 33.65 7.98
N GLY A 6 -7.16 32.49 7.77
CA GLY A 6 -5.90 32.12 8.40
C GLY A 6 -5.66 30.63 8.47
N LEU A 7 -5.16 30.08 7.40
CA LEU A 7 -4.21 28.97 7.33
C LEU A 7 -4.12 28.51 5.86
N GLN A 8 -3.29 29.23 5.09
CA GLN A 8 -2.88 28.75 3.77
C GLN A 8 -1.90 27.59 3.97
N SER A 9 -2.45 26.39 4.08
CA SER A 9 -1.68 25.16 3.94
C SER A 9 -1.61 24.82 2.45
N GLY A 10 -0.48 24.27 2.00
CA GLY A 10 -0.23 23.91 0.60
C GLY A 10 -1.28 22.98 -0.04
N CYS A 11 -2.25 22.50 0.74
CA CYS A 11 -3.39 21.73 0.28
C CYS A 11 -4.42 22.56 -0.51
N GLU A 12 -4.59 23.84 -0.18
CA GLU A 12 -5.54 24.73 -0.91
C GLU A 12 -5.07 25.03 -2.33
N TYR A 13 -3.76 25.12 -2.57
CA TYR A 13 -3.22 25.37 -3.90
C TYR A 13 -3.48 24.20 -4.86
N TYR A 14 -3.51 22.98 -4.34
CA TYR A 14 -3.88 21.77 -5.10
C TYR A 14 -5.39 21.74 -5.40
N TYR A 15 -6.24 22.14 -4.47
CA TYR A 15 -7.69 22.16 -4.65
C TYR A 15 -8.14 23.15 -5.73
N TYR A 16 -7.48 24.30 -5.86
CA TYR A 16 -7.90 25.35 -6.82
C TYR A 16 -7.57 24.99 -8.28
N ASN A 17 -6.49 24.27 -8.52
CA ASN A 17 -6.11 23.81 -9.84
C ASN A 17 -6.82 22.52 -10.29
N PHE A 18 -7.40 21.77 -9.35
CA PHE A 18 -8.10 20.53 -9.64
C PHE A 18 -9.52 20.73 -10.18
N ARG A 19 -10.12 21.92 -10.01
CA ARG A 19 -11.50 22.22 -10.45
C ARG A 19 -11.68 22.30 -11.97
N ARG A 20 -10.64 22.20 -12.79
CA ARG A 20 -10.74 22.33 -14.25
C ARG A 20 -10.71 21.02 -15.05
N ARG A 21 -10.54 19.88 -14.40
CA ARG A 21 -10.74 18.59 -15.06
C ARG A 21 -11.98 17.92 -14.46
N SER A 22 -12.97 17.66 -15.30
CA SER A 22 -14.12 16.79 -14.99
C SER A 22 -13.61 15.36 -14.76
N ILE A 23 -12.91 15.14 -13.64
CA ILE A 23 -12.49 13.81 -13.24
C ILE A 23 -13.71 13.15 -12.59
N LYS A 24 -14.18 12.07 -13.20
CA LYS A 24 -15.22 11.25 -12.57
C LYS A 24 -14.68 10.78 -11.21
N MET A 25 -15.45 11.03 -10.13
CA MET A 25 -15.09 10.57 -8.79
C MET A 25 -15.03 9.04 -8.71
N VAL A 26 -15.83 8.35 -9.53
CA VAL A 26 -15.83 6.88 -9.61
C VAL A 26 -14.99 6.43 -10.80
N ARG A 27 -14.00 5.59 -10.53
CA ARG A 27 -13.14 4.97 -11.53
C ARG A 27 -12.81 3.53 -11.15
N LYS A 28 -12.33 2.77 -12.10
CA LYS A 28 -11.69 1.48 -11.83
C LYS A 28 -10.28 1.72 -11.32
N ALA A 29 -9.78 0.83 -10.45
CA ALA A 29 -8.40 0.82 -10.05
C ALA A 29 -7.49 0.60 -11.28
N ASN A 30 -6.33 1.27 -11.28
CA ASN A 30 -5.28 0.95 -12.23
C ASN A 30 -4.54 -0.30 -11.73
N ILE A 31 -4.44 -1.33 -12.58
CA ILE A 31 -3.82 -2.61 -12.21
C ILE A 31 -2.48 -2.71 -12.94
N VAL A 32 -1.42 -2.88 -12.18
CA VAL A 32 -0.06 -3.04 -12.69
C VAL A 32 0.48 -4.40 -12.25
N GLN A 33 0.99 -5.17 -13.21
CA GLN A 33 1.72 -6.40 -12.94
C GLN A 33 3.16 -6.05 -12.52
N LYS A 34 3.63 -6.62 -11.42
CA LYS A 34 4.98 -6.45 -10.90
C LYS A 34 5.65 -7.81 -10.73
N GLN A 35 6.82 -7.95 -11.32
CA GLN A 35 7.70 -9.08 -11.05
C GLN A 35 8.62 -8.75 -9.89
N GLU A 36 8.90 -9.73 -9.04
CA GLU A 36 9.88 -9.63 -7.95
C GLU A 36 9.69 -8.39 -7.07
N LEU A 37 8.44 -8.13 -6.66
CA LEU A 37 8.07 -6.94 -5.88
C LEU A 37 8.93 -6.84 -4.61
N GLY A 38 9.57 -5.68 -4.41
CA GLY A 38 10.47 -5.44 -3.28
C GLY A 38 11.69 -6.40 -3.23
N GLY A 39 12.12 -6.96 -4.37
CA GLY A 39 13.18 -7.97 -4.41
C GLY A 39 12.72 -9.37 -4.00
N GLY A 40 11.42 -9.61 -3.98
CA GLY A 40 10.83 -10.93 -3.69
C GLY A 40 10.85 -11.87 -4.88
N LYS A 41 9.92 -12.82 -4.90
CA LYS A 41 9.79 -13.84 -5.95
C LYS A 41 8.45 -13.71 -6.67
N GLY A 42 8.41 -14.17 -7.91
CA GLY A 42 7.19 -14.34 -8.68
C GLY A 42 6.50 -13.03 -9.04
N CYS A 43 5.16 -13.06 -9.09
CA CYS A 43 4.35 -11.99 -9.64
C CYS A 43 3.33 -11.46 -8.64
N ALA A 44 3.14 -10.15 -8.64
CA ALA A 44 2.07 -9.46 -7.92
C ALA A 44 1.24 -8.59 -8.87
N GLU A 45 -0.05 -8.49 -8.60
CA GLU A 45 -0.90 -7.43 -9.16
C GLU A 45 -1.02 -6.32 -8.12
N VAL A 46 -0.68 -5.11 -8.50
CA VAL A 46 -0.88 -3.92 -7.67
C VAL A 46 -2.06 -3.14 -8.23
N HIS A 47 -3.16 -3.13 -7.48
CA HIS A 47 -4.38 -2.42 -7.81
C HIS A 47 -4.35 -1.06 -7.10
N GLU A 48 -3.92 -0.03 -7.79
CA GLU A 48 -3.81 1.32 -7.25
C GLU A 48 -5.19 1.90 -6.90
N ILE A 49 -5.44 2.09 -5.60
CA ILE A 49 -6.68 2.67 -5.08
C ILE A 49 -6.63 4.20 -5.16
N VAL A 50 -5.54 4.79 -4.66
CA VAL A 50 -5.28 6.23 -4.78
C VAL A 50 -3.89 6.41 -5.37
N PRO A 51 -3.74 7.12 -6.50
CA PRO A 51 -2.43 7.44 -7.07
C PRO A 51 -1.61 8.28 -6.10
N GLU A 52 -0.29 8.11 -6.10
CA GLU A 52 0.62 8.83 -5.20
C GLU A 52 0.40 10.36 -5.23
N LYS A 53 0.18 10.92 -6.42
CA LYS A 53 -0.11 12.36 -6.59
C LYS A 53 -1.34 12.85 -5.84
N ASP A 54 -2.33 11.97 -5.60
CA ASP A 54 -3.59 12.28 -4.92
C ASP A 54 -3.50 11.98 -3.40
N LEU A 55 -2.36 11.43 -2.92
CA LEU A 55 -2.03 11.30 -1.50
C LEU A 55 -1.44 12.59 -0.91
N CYS A 56 -1.41 13.68 -1.68
CA CYS A 56 -1.05 15.03 -1.24
C CYS A 56 0.30 15.13 -0.52
N GLY A 57 1.27 14.29 -0.89
CA GLY A 57 2.59 14.24 -0.25
C GLY A 57 2.65 13.46 1.06
N HIS A 58 1.50 12.99 1.58
CA HIS A 58 1.41 12.24 2.84
C HIS A 58 1.61 10.74 2.68
N GLY A 59 1.69 10.22 1.48
CA GLY A 59 1.88 8.79 1.22
C GLY A 59 2.52 8.51 -0.13
N LYS A 60 2.91 7.26 -0.32
CA LYS A 60 3.51 6.75 -1.57
C LYS A 60 2.66 5.69 -2.23
N LEU A 61 1.87 4.95 -1.45
CA LEU A 61 1.07 3.83 -1.93
C LEU A 61 -0.24 3.76 -1.14
N TYR A 62 -1.33 3.57 -1.84
CA TYR A 62 -2.56 3.00 -1.32
C TYR A 62 -3.13 2.04 -2.36
N ALA A 63 -2.96 0.76 -2.12
CA ALA A 63 -3.26 -0.28 -3.10
C ALA A 63 -3.78 -1.56 -2.46
N LYS A 64 -4.56 -2.33 -3.24
CA LYS A 64 -4.74 -3.76 -3.02
C LYS A 64 -3.60 -4.48 -3.74
N VAL A 65 -2.86 -5.30 -3.04
CA VAL A 65 -1.81 -6.16 -3.61
C VAL A 65 -2.30 -7.60 -3.63
N VAL A 66 -2.13 -8.26 -4.76
CA VAL A 66 -2.47 -9.67 -4.94
C VAL A 66 -1.20 -10.42 -5.33
N LEU A 67 -0.64 -11.16 -4.37
CA LEU A 67 0.49 -12.05 -4.62
C LEU A 67 -0.03 -13.37 -5.23
N LYS A 68 0.51 -13.69 -6.40
CA LYS A 68 0.19 -14.95 -7.08
C LYS A 68 0.79 -16.15 -6.31
N PRO A 69 0.38 -17.40 -6.63
CA PRO A 69 0.98 -18.58 -6.01
C PRO A 69 2.51 -18.57 -6.06
N ASN A 70 3.16 -18.98 -4.97
CA ASN A 70 4.61 -19.04 -4.82
C ASN A 70 5.35 -17.69 -5.01
N SER A 71 4.65 -16.57 -4.76
CA SER A 71 5.19 -15.22 -4.88
C SER A 71 5.40 -14.58 -3.51
N SER A 72 6.23 -13.52 -3.48
CA SER A 72 6.49 -12.78 -2.25
C SER A 72 6.77 -11.31 -2.53
N VAL A 73 6.54 -10.46 -1.52
CA VAL A 73 7.23 -9.19 -1.36
C VAL A 73 8.54 -9.48 -0.61
N GLY A 74 9.66 -9.05 -1.17
CA GLY A 74 10.97 -9.32 -0.61
C GLY A 74 11.27 -8.53 0.66
N TRP A 75 12.33 -8.91 1.34
CA TRP A 75 12.79 -8.23 2.55
C TRP A 75 13.28 -6.82 2.24
N HIS A 76 12.62 -5.81 2.80
CA HIS A 76 12.98 -4.41 2.59
C HIS A 76 12.69 -3.56 3.83
N ARG A 77 13.29 -2.38 3.89
CA ARG A 77 13.18 -1.42 5.01
C ARG A 77 12.31 -0.24 4.64
N HIS A 78 11.52 0.24 5.60
CA HIS A 78 10.83 1.51 5.52
C HIS A 78 11.59 2.61 6.27
N VAL A 79 11.85 3.74 5.62
CA VAL A 79 12.59 4.87 6.20
C VAL A 79 11.73 6.13 6.12
N GLY A 80 11.35 6.69 7.28
CA GLY A 80 10.49 7.88 7.37
C GLY A 80 9.07 7.61 6.88
N GLU A 81 8.62 6.37 6.98
CA GLU A 81 7.29 5.96 6.54
C GLU A 81 6.82 4.71 7.29
N THR A 82 5.52 4.58 7.41
CA THR A 82 4.83 3.44 8.01
C THR A 82 4.04 2.71 6.94
N GLU A 83 4.00 1.37 6.99
CA GLU A 83 3.20 0.56 6.07
C GLU A 83 2.33 -0.46 6.81
N PRO A 84 1.03 -0.20 7.05
CA PRO A 84 0.10 -1.24 7.47
C PRO A 84 -0.36 -2.10 6.29
N TYR A 85 -0.43 -3.43 6.53
CA TYR A 85 -1.17 -4.38 5.72
C TYR A 85 -2.45 -4.80 6.42
N TYR A 86 -3.51 -5.00 5.66
CA TYR A 86 -4.72 -5.67 6.08
C TYR A 86 -5.01 -6.84 5.16
N ILE A 87 -4.99 -8.06 5.68
CA ILE A 87 -5.17 -9.26 4.87
C ILE A 87 -6.63 -9.43 4.51
N LEU A 88 -6.92 -9.58 3.21
CA LEU A 88 -8.27 -9.69 2.65
C LEU A 88 -8.63 -11.14 2.33
N GLU A 89 -7.72 -11.86 1.66
CA GLU A 89 -7.95 -13.21 1.14
C GLU A 89 -6.68 -14.03 1.15
N GLY A 90 -6.82 -15.34 1.28
CA GLY A 90 -5.71 -16.28 1.27
C GLY A 90 -4.98 -16.33 2.62
N GLU A 91 -3.88 -17.05 2.63
CA GLU A 91 -3.00 -17.20 3.79
C GLU A 91 -1.56 -16.95 3.35
N GLY A 92 -0.78 -16.32 4.21
CA GLY A 92 0.61 -16.01 3.95
C GLY A 92 1.49 -16.22 5.18
N ILE A 93 2.78 -15.98 4.97
CA ILE A 93 3.76 -15.89 6.05
C ILE A 93 4.30 -14.47 6.07
N PHE A 94 4.02 -13.76 7.14
CA PHE A 94 4.64 -12.45 7.38
C PHE A 94 5.97 -12.65 8.10
N VAL A 95 7.01 -11.97 7.64
CA VAL A 95 8.35 -11.96 8.23
C VAL A 95 8.56 -10.61 8.88
N ASP A 96 8.69 -10.61 10.20
CA ASP A 96 8.84 -9.42 11.04
C ASP A 96 10.29 -8.93 11.07
N ASP A 97 10.51 -7.72 11.61
CA ASP A 97 11.82 -7.05 11.68
C ASP A 97 12.90 -7.87 12.40
N ASP A 98 12.52 -8.68 13.38
CA ASP A 98 13.41 -9.61 14.09
C ASP A 98 13.63 -10.95 13.35
N GLY A 99 13.04 -11.11 12.17
CA GLY A 99 13.09 -12.33 11.37
C GLY A 99 12.08 -13.40 11.80
N SER A 100 11.24 -13.14 12.81
CA SER A 100 10.18 -14.07 13.19
C SER A 100 9.16 -14.23 12.05
N ARG A 101 8.57 -15.41 11.94
CA ARG A 101 7.67 -15.81 10.85
C ARG A 101 6.30 -16.14 11.41
N THR A 102 5.30 -15.37 11.04
CA THR A 102 3.93 -15.54 11.53
C THR A 102 2.99 -15.85 10.38
N LYS A 103 2.17 -16.89 10.54
CA LYS A 103 1.09 -17.18 9.60
C LYS A 103 0.02 -16.13 9.75
N VAL A 104 -0.40 -15.56 8.62
CA VAL A 104 -1.45 -14.53 8.56
C VAL A 104 -2.55 -14.93 7.61
N GLY A 105 -3.76 -14.46 7.88
CA GLY A 105 -4.96 -14.73 7.10
C GLY A 105 -5.97 -13.57 7.16
N PRO A 106 -7.15 -13.73 6.55
CA PRO A 106 -8.15 -12.67 6.45
C PRO A 106 -8.50 -12.05 7.80
N GLY A 107 -8.42 -10.72 7.89
CA GLY A 107 -8.67 -9.94 9.12
C GLY A 107 -7.42 -9.60 9.92
N ASP A 108 -6.28 -10.21 9.64
CA ASP A 108 -5.02 -9.87 10.31
C ASP A 108 -4.47 -8.54 9.82
N VAL A 109 -3.83 -7.82 10.74
CA VAL A 109 -3.13 -6.55 10.48
C VAL A 109 -1.64 -6.74 10.76
N CYS A 110 -0.81 -6.34 9.80
CA CYS A 110 0.64 -6.25 9.97
C CYS A 110 1.02 -4.77 9.91
N THR A 111 1.66 -4.22 10.93
CA THR A 111 2.05 -2.81 10.94
C THR A 111 3.56 -2.69 10.97
N ILE A 112 4.11 -2.06 9.96
CA ILE A 112 5.53 -1.79 9.82
C ILE A 112 5.77 -0.32 10.16
N LEU A 113 6.59 -0.06 11.16
CA LEU A 113 6.94 1.29 11.62
C LEU A 113 8.24 1.78 10.97
N PRO A 114 8.52 3.10 11.03
CA PRO A 114 9.75 3.65 10.46
C PRO A 114 11.01 2.96 10.99
N GLY A 115 11.89 2.61 10.07
CA GLY A 115 13.15 1.92 10.36
C GLY A 115 13.07 0.40 10.37
N GLN A 116 11.86 -0.18 10.43
CA GLN A 116 11.67 -1.64 10.43
C GLN A 116 11.78 -2.23 9.03
N CYS A 117 12.20 -3.49 8.98
CA CYS A 117 12.20 -4.33 7.80
C CYS A 117 11.07 -5.36 7.87
N HIS A 118 10.62 -5.81 6.72
CA HIS A 118 9.64 -6.89 6.65
C HIS A 118 9.64 -7.58 5.29
N ALA A 119 8.93 -8.71 5.23
CA ALA A 119 8.56 -9.40 4.00
C ALA A 119 7.21 -10.11 4.18
N ILE A 120 6.56 -10.48 3.08
CA ILE A 120 5.38 -11.33 3.11
C ILE A 120 5.43 -12.34 1.96
N GLU A 121 5.07 -13.58 2.25
CA GLU A 121 5.16 -14.70 1.31
C GLU A 121 3.80 -15.36 1.13
N ASN A 122 3.45 -15.62 -0.12
CA ASN A 122 2.38 -16.54 -0.49
C ASN A 122 2.99 -17.89 -0.86
N SER A 123 2.98 -18.84 0.07
CA SER A 123 3.50 -20.19 -0.14
C SER A 123 2.48 -21.17 -0.74
N SER A 124 1.26 -20.72 -0.99
CA SER A 124 0.27 -21.54 -1.69
C SER A 124 0.70 -21.80 -3.14
N SER A 125 0.50 -23.03 -3.61
CA SER A 125 0.75 -23.41 -5.01
C SER A 125 -0.41 -23.08 -5.95
N CYS A 126 -1.58 -22.69 -5.42
CA CYS A 126 -2.78 -22.55 -6.23
C CYS A 126 -3.72 -21.40 -5.85
N LYS A 127 -3.49 -20.73 -4.71
CA LYS A 127 -4.34 -19.64 -4.24
C LYS A 127 -3.58 -18.33 -4.18
N ASP A 128 -4.24 -17.24 -4.52
CA ASP A 128 -3.72 -15.89 -4.32
C ASP A 128 -3.75 -15.51 -2.83
N LEU A 129 -2.83 -14.61 -2.44
CA LEU A 129 -2.85 -13.88 -1.18
C LEU A 129 -3.12 -12.42 -1.49
N ALA A 130 -4.21 -11.87 -1.00
CA ALA A 130 -4.58 -10.48 -1.23
C ALA A 130 -4.62 -9.67 0.07
N PHE A 131 -4.05 -8.48 0.04
CA PHE A 131 -4.03 -7.55 1.16
C PHE A 131 -4.10 -6.09 0.68
N MET A 132 -4.62 -5.22 1.56
CA MET A 132 -4.48 -3.78 1.40
C MET A 132 -3.13 -3.35 1.94
N ALA A 133 -2.47 -2.44 1.24
CA ALA A 133 -1.22 -1.79 1.65
C ALA A 133 -1.37 -0.27 1.55
N LEU A 134 -0.93 0.42 2.59
CA LEU A 134 -0.84 1.87 2.63
C LEU A 134 0.56 2.26 3.09
N ILE A 135 1.32 2.96 2.26
CA ILE A 135 2.57 3.59 2.70
C ILE A 135 2.28 5.06 2.93
N HIS A 136 2.32 5.51 4.18
CA HIS A 136 2.20 6.90 4.54
C HIS A 136 3.51 7.42 5.16
N LYS A 137 3.79 8.71 4.92
CA LYS A 137 4.98 9.38 5.43
C LYS A 137 4.73 9.91 6.84
N ASP A 138 5.77 9.95 7.64
CA ASP A 138 5.79 10.60 8.96
C ASP A 138 5.62 12.11 8.85
#